data_388e908f10ac9877797fc61be9b9ba6a
#
_entry.id   388e908f10ac9877797fc61be9b9ba6a
#
_cell.length_a   1.000
_cell.length_b   1.000
_cell.length_c   1.000
_cell.angle_alpha   90.00
_cell.angle_beta   90.00
_cell.angle_gamma   90.00
#
_symmetry.space_group_name_H-M   'P 1'
#
loop_
_entity.id
_entity.type
_entity.pdbx_description
1 polymer ?
#
loop_
_entity_poly.entity_id
_entity_poly.type
_entity_poly.pdbx_seq_one_letter_code
_entity_poly.pdbx_strand_id
1 'polypeptide(L)'
;MNDIVDIVVGFDQREAVAYHSFTQSVIEKSSIPVRFLPLNINSLTNYKETHEDGSNEFIYSRFLVPYLMNFKGWAIYADGDMVCLEDIKKLWNLRDNKYAIQVVKHDYKTKIKNKYWGNKNENYPRKNWSSLILWNCEHKSHKILSPDFIQKQTGAFLHRFNWIKDSEIGEIYKEWNWLAMEYEEKQDINLIHYTIGTPCFEEYENSSLSFHWKKSFLSMLDGYFKKNKLD
;
A
#
# COMPACT_ATOMS: atom_id res chain seq x y z
N MET A 1 -18.12 15.91 13.10
CA MET A 1 -16.64 15.87 12.97
C MET A 1 -16.34 15.60 11.52
N ASN A 2 -15.40 16.35 10.92
CA ASN A 2 -14.96 16.02 9.57
C ASN A 2 -14.27 14.66 9.62
N ASP A 3 -14.70 13.70 8.79
CA ASP A 3 -14.00 12.43 8.63
C ASP A 3 -12.60 12.72 8.09
N ILE A 4 -11.58 12.31 8.83
CA ILE A 4 -10.19 12.34 8.39
C ILE A 4 -9.81 10.90 8.02
N VAL A 5 -9.26 10.69 6.85
CA VAL A 5 -8.76 9.37 6.44
C VAL A 5 -7.33 9.19 6.93
N ASP A 6 -7.12 8.22 7.79
CA ASP A 6 -5.78 7.79 8.18
C ASP A 6 -5.21 6.82 7.14
N ILE A 7 -4.06 7.15 6.57
CA ILE A 7 -3.38 6.35 5.55
C ILE A 7 -1.96 6.05 6.03
N VAL A 8 -1.72 4.79 6.36
CA VAL A 8 -0.38 4.28 6.68
C VAL A 8 0.24 3.76 5.41
N VAL A 9 1.37 4.32 5.02
CA VAL A 9 2.00 4.05 3.72
C VAL A 9 3.35 3.39 3.92
N GLY A 10 3.58 2.27 3.25
CA GLY A 10 4.87 1.61 3.22
C GLY A 10 5.96 2.55 2.71
N PHE A 11 7.06 2.64 3.44
CA PHE A 11 8.19 3.50 3.10
C PHE A 11 9.47 2.67 3.06
N ASP A 12 10.16 2.73 1.92
CA ASP A 12 11.50 2.20 1.75
C ASP A 12 12.40 3.35 1.29
N GLN A 13 13.49 3.59 2.02
CA GLN A 13 14.39 4.70 1.72
C GLN A 13 15.00 4.59 0.32
N ARG A 14 15.17 3.37 -0.20
CA ARG A 14 15.73 3.12 -1.53
C ARG A 14 14.81 3.55 -2.67
N GLU A 15 13.51 3.69 -2.40
CA GLU A 15 12.49 4.17 -3.36
C GLU A 15 11.59 5.26 -2.74
N ALA A 16 12.15 6.13 -1.91
CA ALA A 16 11.41 7.19 -1.23
C ALA A 16 10.54 8.05 -2.17
N VAL A 17 10.98 8.24 -3.42
CA VAL A 17 10.22 8.98 -4.43
C VAL A 17 8.88 8.32 -4.77
N ALA A 18 8.77 6.99 -4.65
CA ALA A 18 7.52 6.26 -4.86
C ALA A 18 6.48 6.66 -3.81
N TYR A 19 6.87 6.65 -2.52
CA TYR A 19 6.03 7.14 -1.43
C TYR A 19 5.52 8.57 -1.68
N HIS A 20 6.39 9.48 -2.11
CA HIS A 20 6.00 10.88 -2.36
C HIS A 20 5.05 11.00 -3.55
N SER A 21 5.29 10.26 -4.63
CA SER A 21 4.39 10.22 -5.79
C SER A 21 3.01 9.67 -5.43
N PHE A 22 2.95 8.64 -4.60
CA PHE A 22 1.69 8.10 -4.11
C PHE A 22 0.94 9.10 -3.26
N THR A 23 1.56 9.68 -2.23
CA THR A 23 0.90 10.65 -1.35
C THR A 23 0.42 11.88 -2.10
N GLN A 24 1.21 12.37 -3.07
CA GLN A 24 0.80 13.45 -3.97
C GLN A 24 -0.46 13.09 -4.75
N SER A 25 -0.52 11.90 -5.35
CA SER A 25 -1.68 11.45 -6.11
C SER A 25 -2.96 11.37 -5.26
N VAL A 26 -2.84 10.95 -4.00
CA VAL A 26 -3.96 10.94 -3.06
C VAL A 26 -4.41 12.35 -2.71
N ILE A 27 -3.48 13.26 -2.40
CA ILE A 27 -3.80 14.67 -2.06
C ILE A 27 -4.55 15.34 -3.21
N GLU A 28 -4.13 15.13 -4.45
CA GLU A 28 -4.77 15.73 -5.64
C GLU A 28 -6.20 15.22 -5.88
N LYS A 29 -6.53 14.03 -5.44
CA LYS A 29 -7.82 13.38 -5.70
C LYS A 29 -8.78 13.42 -4.53
N SER A 30 -8.28 13.63 -3.31
CA SER A 30 -9.10 13.55 -2.12
C SER A 30 -10.05 14.73 -1.95
N SER A 31 -11.35 14.45 -1.80
CA SER A 31 -12.38 15.44 -1.45
C SER A 31 -12.54 15.64 0.07
N ILE A 32 -11.77 14.92 0.89
CA ILE A 32 -11.80 14.99 2.35
C ILE A 32 -10.38 15.05 2.93
N PRO A 33 -10.19 15.55 4.16
CA PRO A 33 -8.88 15.59 4.78
C PRO A 33 -8.24 14.20 4.90
N VAL A 34 -6.95 14.10 4.61
CA VAL A 34 -6.15 12.88 4.74
C VAL A 34 -4.99 13.12 5.71
N ARG A 35 -4.59 12.09 6.43
CA ARG A 35 -3.42 12.11 7.31
C ARG A 35 -2.53 10.92 6.96
N PHE A 36 -1.28 11.20 6.58
CA PHE A 36 -0.31 10.17 6.20
C PHE A 36 0.62 9.82 7.37
N LEU A 37 0.82 8.51 7.57
CA LEU A 37 1.84 7.97 8.44
C LEU A 37 2.82 7.16 7.58
N PRO A 38 4.03 7.66 7.29
CA PRO A 38 5.06 6.87 6.62
C PRO A 38 5.49 5.72 7.54
N LEU A 39 5.38 4.50 7.05
CA LEU A 39 5.82 3.31 7.77
C LEU A 39 7.32 3.10 7.53
N ASN A 40 8.12 4.02 8.09
CA ASN A 40 9.57 3.98 8.05
C ASN A 40 10.08 3.12 9.22
N ILE A 41 10.70 1.99 8.90
CA ILE A 41 11.18 1.02 9.88
C ILE A 41 12.17 1.63 10.89
N ASN A 42 12.97 2.60 10.46
CA ASN A 42 13.96 3.27 11.30
C ASN A 42 13.34 4.20 12.36
N SER A 43 12.05 4.54 12.23
CA SER A 43 11.32 5.37 13.18
C SER A 43 10.46 4.57 14.19
N LEU A 44 10.40 3.24 14.04
CA LEU A 44 9.60 2.37 14.89
C LEU A 44 10.38 1.99 16.17
N THR A 45 10.15 2.73 17.24
CA THR A 45 10.92 2.57 18.49
C THR A 45 10.71 1.22 19.20
N ASN A 46 9.54 0.61 19.03
CA ASN A 46 9.16 -0.65 19.71
C ASN A 46 9.16 -1.86 18.76
N TYR A 47 9.68 -1.70 17.56
CA TYR A 47 9.77 -2.77 16.57
C TYR A 47 11.16 -2.77 15.94
N LYS A 48 11.76 -3.94 15.86
CA LYS A 48 13.01 -4.15 15.14
C LYS A 48 12.78 -5.26 14.12
N GLU A 49 13.04 -4.97 12.84
CA GLU A 49 12.96 -6.01 11.83
C GLU A 49 14.07 -7.05 12.03
N THR A 50 13.65 -8.31 12.13
CA THR A 50 14.54 -9.45 12.34
C THR A 50 14.44 -10.51 11.25
N HIS A 51 13.49 -10.34 10.31
CA HIS A 51 13.33 -11.25 9.19
C HIS A 51 14.36 -10.93 8.09
N GLU A 52 14.87 -11.97 7.44
CA GLU A 52 15.89 -11.86 6.40
C GLU A 52 15.33 -12.04 4.98
N ASP A 53 14.04 -12.42 4.86
CA ASP A 53 13.37 -12.80 3.61
C ASP A 53 12.50 -11.69 3.00
N GLY A 54 12.64 -10.45 3.46
CA GLY A 54 11.85 -9.30 3.01
C GLY A 54 12.38 -8.68 1.71
N SER A 55 11.48 -8.39 0.74
CA SER A 55 11.83 -7.67 -0.50
C SER A 55 11.91 -6.15 -0.31
N ASN A 56 11.26 -5.60 0.71
CA ASN A 56 11.27 -4.18 1.06
C ASN A 56 11.21 -3.98 2.59
N GLU A 57 11.48 -2.75 3.05
CA GLU A 57 11.58 -2.43 4.49
C GLU A 57 10.25 -2.52 5.24
N PHE A 58 9.11 -2.49 4.55
CA PHE A 58 7.78 -2.48 5.17
C PHE A 58 7.01 -3.79 5.02
N ILE A 59 7.65 -4.86 4.56
CA ILE A 59 6.98 -6.13 4.26
C ILE A 59 6.29 -6.75 5.48
N TYR A 60 6.91 -6.68 6.65
CA TYR A 60 6.36 -7.18 7.92
C TYR A 60 5.73 -6.07 8.76
N SER A 61 6.32 -4.88 8.77
CA SER A 61 5.85 -3.77 9.60
C SER A 61 4.45 -3.28 9.20
N ARG A 62 3.96 -3.58 7.99
CA ARG A 62 2.57 -3.29 7.56
C ARG A 62 1.50 -3.89 8.48
N PHE A 63 1.81 -4.97 9.18
CA PHE A 63 0.90 -5.61 10.12
C PHE A 63 0.84 -4.91 11.49
N LEU A 64 1.69 -3.91 11.72
CA LEU A 64 1.64 -3.04 12.91
C LEU A 64 0.53 -1.99 12.85
N VAL A 65 -0.16 -1.82 11.73
CA VAL A 65 -1.15 -0.73 11.57
C VAL A 65 -2.15 -0.69 12.73
N PRO A 66 -2.81 -1.78 13.17
CA PRO A 66 -3.72 -1.70 14.32
C PRO A 66 -3.03 -1.25 15.61
N TYR A 67 -1.79 -1.69 15.85
CA TYR A 67 -0.99 -1.27 17.02
C TYR A 67 -0.65 0.23 16.96
N LEU A 68 -0.18 0.72 15.82
CA LEU A 68 0.15 2.14 15.60
C LEU A 68 -1.08 3.05 15.73
N MET A 69 -2.27 2.54 15.39
CA MET A 69 -3.56 3.20 15.58
C MET A 69 -4.13 3.02 17.01
N ASN A 70 -3.33 2.50 17.95
CA ASN A 70 -3.76 2.18 19.33
C ASN A 70 -5.01 1.28 19.37
N PHE A 71 -5.17 0.42 18.36
CA PHE A 71 -6.33 -0.47 18.22
C PHE A 71 -7.67 0.27 18.24
N LYS A 72 -7.76 1.43 17.56
CA LYS A 72 -8.96 2.26 17.49
C LYS A 72 -9.26 2.69 16.06
N GLY A 73 -10.55 2.71 15.72
CA GLY A 73 -11.07 3.22 14.46
C GLY A 73 -10.61 2.43 13.24
N TRP A 74 -10.49 3.12 12.13
CA TRP A 74 -10.12 2.56 10.83
C TRP A 74 -8.87 3.24 10.28
N ALA A 75 -8.11 2.52 9.46
CA ALA A 75 -7.01 3.06 8.68
C ALA A 75 -6.92 2.35 7.32
N ILE A 76 -6.42 3.06 6.31
CA ILE A 76 -5.96 2.45 5.05
C ILE A 76 -4.47 2.14 5.22
N TYR A 77 -4.04 0.94 4.88
CA TYR A 77 -2.66 0.65 4.57
C TYR A 77 -2.49 0.56 3.05
N ALA A 78 -1.43 1.12 2.51
CA ALA A 78 -1.04 0.99 1.11
C ALA A 78 0.48 0.84 0.98
N ASP A 79 0.94 0.02 0.03
CA ASP A 79 2.34 0.00 -0.36
C ASP A 79 2.72 1.35 -0.99
N GLY A 80 3.99 1.76 -0.90
CA GLY A 80 4.44 3.06 -1.39
C GLY A 80 4.53 3.15 -2.92
N ASP A 81 4.57 2.01 -3.61
CA ASP A 81 4.69 1.87 -5.06
C ASP A 81 3.35 1.94 -5.79
N MET A 82 2.46 2.81 -5.34
CA MET A 82 1.11 2.98 -5.88
C MET A 82 0.88 4.38 -6.45
N VAL A 83 -0.19 4.55 -7.24
CA VAL A 83 -0.74 5.85 -7.69
C VAL A 83 -2.26 5.82 -7.61
N CYS A 84 -2.84 6.81 -6.93
CA CYS A 84 -4.27 6.98 -6.77
C CYS A 84 -4.84 7.79 -7.96
N LEU A 85 -5.86 7.27 -8.62
CA LEU A 85 -6.52 7.92 -9.76
C LEU A 85 -7.94 8.39 -9.43
N GLU A 86 -8.50 7.94 -8.31
CA GLU A 86 -9.87 8.24 -7.89
C GLU A 86 -9.87 8.88 -6.48
N ASP A 87 -10.99 9.51 -6.09
CA ASP A 87 -11.15 10.07 -4.75
C ASP A 87 -11.05 8.99 -3.67
N ILE A 88 -10.04 9.11 -2.79
CA ILE A 88 -9.79 8.15 -1.70
C ILE A 88 -11.00 8.00 -0.74
N LYS A 89 -11.86 9.00 -0.67
CA LYS A 89 -13.13 8.93 0.06
C LYS A 89 -14.02 7.78 -0.40
N LYS A 90 -13.99 7.45 -1.70
CA LYS A 90 -14.77 6.32 -2.23
C LYS A 90 -14.29 4.99 -1.66
N LEU A 91 -12.96 4.79 -1.55
CA LEU A 91 -12.38 3.63 -0.87
C LEU A 91 -12.75 3.63 0.61
N TRP A 92 -12.58 4.77 1.27
CA TRP A 92 -12.90 4.94 2.69
C TRP A 92 -14.35 4.60 3.03
N ASN A 93 -15.28 4.88 2.13
CA ASN A 93 -16.71 4.58 2.30
C ASN A 93 -17.07 3.10 2.13
N LEU A 94 -16.15 2.25 1.66
CA LEU A 94 -16.38 0.80 1.56
C LEU A 94 -16.21 0.06 2.90
N ARG A 95 -15.84 0.75 3.98
CA ARG A 95 -15.67 0.15 5.32
C ARG A 95 -16.95 -0.53 5.78
N ASP A 96 -16.81 -1.77 6.27
CA ASP A 96 -17.90 -2.55 6.82
C ASP A 96 -17.45 -3.18 8.15
N ASN A 97 -18.07 -2.79 9.25
CA ASN A 97 -17.71 -3.18 10.61
C ASN A 97 -17.80 -4.69 10.87
N LYS A 98 -18.44 -5.45 10.00
CA LYS A 98 -18.47 -6.92 10.13
C LYS A 98 -17.12 -7.57 9.82
N TYR A 99 -16.21 -6.86 9.13
CA TYR A 99 -14.91 -7.37 8.76
C TYR A 99 -13.80 -6.84 9.68
N ALA A 100 -12.81 -7.68 9.90
CA ALA A 100 -11.56 -7.27 10.55
C ALA A 100 -10.68 -6.46 9.59
N ILE A 101 -10.62 -6.91 8.35
CA ILE A 101 -9.95 -6.24 7.23
C ILE A 101 -10.80 -6.37 5.96
N GLN A 102 -10.56 -5.45 5.03
CA GLN A 102 -11.05 -5.61 3.65
C GLN A 102 -9.88 -5.41 2.69
N VAL A 103 -9.77 -6.28 1.69
CA VAL A 103 -8.66 -6.34 0.74
C VAL A 103 -9.16 -6.65 -0.66
N VAL A 104 -8.36 -6.32 -1.68
CA VAL A 104 -8.59 -6.88 -3.02
C VAL A 104 -8.14 -8.35 -3.01
N LYS A 105 -9.08 -9.26 -3.24
CA LYS A 105 -8.81 -10.70 -3.30
C LYS A 105 -8.29 -11.08 -4.69
N HIS A 106 -7.02 -10.77 -4.94
CA HIS A 106 -6.38 -11.12 -6.20
C HIS A 106 -6.40 -12.63 -6.43
N ASP A 107 -6.86 -13.03 -7.62
CA ASP A 107 -6.76 -14.39 -8.15
C ASP A 107 -6.05 -14.34 -9.50
N TYR A 108 -4.74 -14.55 -9.49
CA TYR A 108 -3.91 -14.55 -10.68
C TYR A 108 -2.62 -15.36 -10.47
N LYS A 109 -1.99 -15.72 -11.58
CA LYS A 109 -0.65 -16.31 -11.59
C LYS A 109 0.30 -15.38 -12.34
N THR A 110 1.37 -14.96 -11.68
CA THR A 110 2.39 -14.14 -12.33
C THR A 110 3.07 -14.90 -13.44
N LYS A 111 3.30 -14.22 -14.57
CA LYS A 111 4.14 -14.69 -15.68
C LYS A 111 5.54 -14.06 -15.65
N ILE A 112 5.72 -13.03 -14.83
CA ILE A 112 6.97 -12.28 -14.67
C ILE A 112 7.78 -12.91 -13.55
N LYS A 113 8.96 -13.42 -13.86
CA LYS A 113 9.78 -14.19 -12.90
C LYS A 113 10.54 -13.33 -11.90
N ASN A 114 10.91 -12.12 -12.30
CA ASN A 114 11.74 -11.23 -11.48
C ASN A 114 11.05 -9.88 -11.27
N LYS A 115 11.23 -9.30 -10.11
CA LYS A 115 10.89 -7.93 -9.75
C LYS A 115 12.15 -7.06 -9.71
N TYR A 116 11.98 -5.77 -9.44
CA TYR A 116 13.07 -4.84 -9.20
C TYR A 116 14.13 -5.41 -8.23
N TRP A 117 15.36 -5.01 -8.41
CA TRP A 117 16.55 -5.50 -7.68
C TRP A 117 16.79 -7.01 -7.78
N GLY A 118 16.26 -7.68 -8.82
CA GLY A 118 16.43 -9.11 -9.03
C GLY A 118 15.64 -10.02 -8.07
N ASN A 119 14.72 -9.46 -7.30
CA ASN A 119 13.87 -10.24 -6.39
C ASN A 119 13.00 -11.23 -7.18
N LYS A 120 12.91 -12.47 -6.69
CA LYS A 120 12.03 -13.47 -7.28
C LYS A 120 10.57 -13.10 -7.12
N ASN A 121 9.80 -13.28 -8.18
CA ASN A 121 8.35 -13.09 -8.20
C ASN A 121 7.64 -14.44 -8.24
N GLU A 122 7.40 -15.01 -7.09
CA GLU A 122 6.79 -16.34 -6.95
C GLU A 122 5.28 -16.28 -6.76
N ASN A 123 4.60 -17.35 -7.17
CA ASN A 123 3.18 -17.53 -6.87
C ASN A 123 3.00 -18.15 -5.48
N TYR A 124 2.15 -17.53 -4.66
CA TYR A 124 1.79 -18.03 -3.33
C TYR A 124 0.32 -17.68 -3.01
N PRO A 125 -0.34 -18.39 -2.08
CA PRO A 125 -1.71 -18.10 -1.69
C PRO A 125 -1.88 -16.68 -1.18
N ARG A 126 -2.95 -15.99 -1.61
CA ARG A 126 -3.28 -14.61 -1.25
C ARG A 126 -2.21 -13.58 -1.63
N LYS A 127 -1.52 -13.84 -2.76
CA LYS A 127 -0.50 -12.94 -3.28
C LYS A 127 -1.08 -11.54 -3.50
N ASN A 128 -0.36 -10.51 -3.02
CA ASN A 128 -0.71 -9.09 -3.07
C ASN A 128 -2.00 -8.68 -2.32
N TRP A 129 -2.65 -9.57 -1.57
CA TRP A 129 -3.80 -9.17 -0.76
C TRP A 129 -3.44 -8.15 0.33
N SER A 130 -2.23 -8.20 0.85
CA SER A 130 -1.75 -7.33 1.92
C SER A 130 -1.12 -6.02 1.45
N SER A 131 -1.14 -5.72 0.16
CA SER A 131 -0.55 -4.48 -0.37
C SER A 131 -1.48 -3.26 -0.24
N LEU A 132 -2.81 -3.48 -0.22
CA LEU A 132 -3.82 -2.49 0.12
C LEU A 132 -4.81 -3.10 1.10
N ILE A 133 -4.97 -2.50 2.27
CA ILE A 133 -5.84 -3.02 3.34
C ILE A 133 -6.66 -1.88 3.95
N LEU A 134 -7.99 -2.04 4.00
CA LEU A 134 -8.84 -1.30 4.92
C LEU A 134 -8.81 -2.03 6.27
N TRP A 135 -8.18 -1.46 7.25
CA TRP A 135 -8.05 -2.01 8.60
C TRP A 135 -9.17 -1.52 9.51
N ASN A 136 -9.98 -2.42 10.04
CA ASN A 136 -10.79 -2.16 11.23
C ASN A 136 -9.90 -2.33 12.46
N CYS A 137 -9.13 -1.29 12.82
CA CYS A 137 -8.09 -1.39 13.83
C CYS A 137 -8.63 -1.79 15.22
N GLU A 138 -9.90 -1.51 15.52
CA GLU A 138 -10.55 -1.86 16.79
C GLU A 138 -11.09 -3.30 16.83
N HIS A 139 -11.07 -4.03 15.71
CA HIS A 139 -11.54 -5.40 15.69
C HIS A 139 -10.74 -6.27 16.67
N LYS A 140 -11.47 -7.06 17.48
CA LYS A 140 -10.90 -7.85 18.59
C LYS A 140 -9.75 -8.78 18.19
N SER A 141 -9.80 -9.33 16.97
CA SER A 141 -8.79 -10.26 16.46
C SER A 141 -7.43 -9.59 16.25
N HIS A 142 -7.35 -8.25 16.17
CA HIS A 142 -6.10 -7.52 15.99
C HIS A 142 -5.31 -7.28 17.27
N LYS A 143 -5.90 -7.50 18.44
CA LYS A 143 -5.21 -7.30 19.73
C LYS A 143 -3.92 -8.12 19.89
N ILE A 144 -3.79 -9.20 19.13
CA ILE A 144 -2.58 -10.03 19.10
C ILE A 144 -1.42 -9.37 18.32
N LEU A 145 -1.71 -8.43 17.40
CA LEU A 145 -0.73 -7.81 16.50
C LEU A 145 0.16 -6.79 17.23
N SER A 146 0.90 -7.26 18.23
CA SER A 146 1.95 -6.48 18.88
C SER A 146 3.27 -6.56 18.11
N PRO A 147 4.21 -5.62 18.29
CA PRO A 147 5.56 -5.72 17.74
C PRO A 147 6.22 -7.08 17.99
N ASP A 148 6.21 -7.55 19.24
CA ASP A 148 6.80 -8.85 19.62
C ASP A 148 6.13 -10.05 18.93
N PHE A 149 4.82 -9.97 18.70
CA PHE A 149 4.11 -11.02 17.99
C PHE A 149 4.52 -11.05 16.53
N ILE A 150 4.52 -9.89 15.84
CA ILE A 150 4.85 -9.80 14.41
C ILE A 150 6.28 -10.24 14.14
N GLN A 151 7.25 -9.85 14.96
CA GLN A 151 8.64 -10.27 14.85
C GLN A 151 8.85 -11.79 14.87
N LYS A 152 7.95 -12.53 15.50
CA LYS A 152 8.03 -13.99 15.67
C LYS A 152 7.27 -14.78 14.59
N GLN A 153 6.49 -14.11 13.74
CA GLN A 153 5.67 -14.79 12.75
C GLN A 153 6.40 -14.92 11.42
N THR A 154 6.03 -15.94 10.65
CA THR A 154 6.52 -16.08 9.27
C THR A 154 5.76 -15.16 8.32
N GLY A 155 6.38 -14.78 7.19
CA GLY A 155 5.71 -14.06 6.12
C GLY A 155 4.46 -14.79 5.63
N ALA A 156 4.51 -16.10 5.50
CA ALA A 156 3.36 -16.92 5.12
C ALA A 156 2.20 -16.80 6.12
N PHE A 157 2.48 -16.72 7.43
CA PHE A 157 1.44 -16.54 8.44
C PHE A 157 0.80 -15.16 8.32
N LEU A 158 1.60 -14.11 8.24
CA LEU A 158 1.12 -12.74 8.22
C LEU A 158 0.42 -12.38 6.90
N HIS A 159 1.04 -12.63 5.76
CA HIS A 159 0.46 -12.28 4.46
C HIS A 159 -0.78 -13.09 4.08
N ARG A 160 -1.00 -14.24 4.72
CA ARG A 160 -2.24 -15.03 4.58
C ARG A 160 -3.28 -14.67 5.63
N PHE A 161 -3.02 -13.71 6.52
CA PHE A 161 -3.92 -13.28 7.59
C PHE A 161 -4.35 -14.43 8.51
N ASN A 162 -3.44 -15.34 8.84
CA ASN A 162 -3.77 -16.59 9.56
C ASN A 162 -4.22 -16.38 11.02
N TRP A 163 -4.20 -15.16 11.54
CA TRP A 163 -4.73 -14.82 12.88
C TRP A 163 -6.22 -14.47 12.87
N ILE A 164 -6.86 -14.35 11.69
CA ILE A 164 -8.29 -14.06 11.52
C ILE A 164 -8.96 -15.14 10.68
N LYS A 165 -10.27 -15.28 10.83
CA LYS A 165 -11.07 -16.22 10.03
C LYS A 165 -11.30 -15.65 8.63
N ASP A 166 -11.44 -16.51 7.63
CA ASP A 166 -11.73 -16.11 6.25
C ASP A 166 -13.04 -15.29 6.13
N SER A 167 -14.03 -15.59 6.98
CA SER A 167 -15.29 -14.84 7.06
C SER A 167 -15.13 -13.42 7.60
N GLU A 168 -14.01 -13.10 8.24
CA GLU A 168 -13.66 -11.76 8.75
C GLU A 168 -12.84 -10.94 7.74
N ILE A 169 -12.52 -11.51 6.57
CA ILE A 169 -11.82 -10.86 5.46
C ILE A 169 -12.83 -10.43 4.40
N GLY A 170 -13.15 -9.15 4.37
CA GLY A 170 -14.00 -8.55 3.33
C GLY A 170 -13.26 -8.36 2.01
N GLU A 171 -14.02 -8.07 0.96
CA GLU A 171 -13.51 -7.85 -0.38
C GLU A 171 -13.66 -6.39 -0.80
N ILE A 172 -12.64 -5.87 -1.48
CA ILE A 172 -12.61 -4.56 -2.15
C ILE A 172 -12.58 -4.83 -3.66
N TYR A 173 -13.22 -3.96 -4.45
CA TYR A 173 -13.18 -4.04 -5.90
C TYR A 173 -11.74 -4.01 -6.42
N LYS A 174 -11.45 -4.82 -7.43
CA LYS A 174 -10.13 -5.02 -8.05
C LYS A 174 -9.49 -3.73 -8.57
N GLU A 175 -10.31 -2.77 -8.98
CA GLU A 175 -9.90 -1.45 -9.46
C GLU A 175 -9.14 -0.62 -8.42
N TRP A 176 -9.32 -0.93 -7.13
CA TRP A 176 -8.60 -0.28 -6.04
C TRP A 176 -7.19 -0.83 -5.78
N ASN A 177 -6.78 -1.88 -6.49
CA ASN A 177 -5.41 -2.40 -6.41
C ASN A 177 -5.06 -3.06 -7.75
N TRP A 178 -5.01 -2.24 -8.80
CA TRP A 178 -4.75 -2.70 -10.16
C TRP A 178 -3.27 -2.95 -10.37
N LEU A 179 -2.90 -4.22 -10.56
CA LEU A 179 -1.51 -4.63 -10.67
C LEU A 179 -0.96 -4.30 -12.07
N ALA A 180 -0.17 -3.23 -12.17
CA ALA A 180 0.53 -2.88 -13.40
C ALA A 180 1.43 -4.02 -13.86
N MET A 181 1.51 -4.24 -15.19
CA MET A 181 2.25 -5.33 -15.85
C MET A 181 1.72 -6.75 -15.59
N GLU A 182 0.92 -6.97 -14.55
CA GLU A 182 0.29 -8.28 -14.27
C GLU A 182 -1.13 -8.37 -14.85
N TYR A 183 -1.83 -7.24 -14.89
CA TYR A 183 -3.16 -7.13 -15.45
C TYR A 183 -3.13 -6.38 -16.79
N GLU A 184 -4.08 -6.68 -17.66
CA GLU A 184 -4.28 -5.93 -18.90
C GLU A 184 -4.71 -4.50 -18.61
N GLU A 185 -4.29 -3.54 -19.43
CA GLU A 185 -4.68 -2.15 -19.27
C GLU A 185 -6.19 -1.98 -19.47
N LYS A 186 -6.80 -1.12 -18.63
CA LYS A 186 -8.20 -0.72 -18.78
C LYS A 186 -8.38 0.75 -18.37
N GLN A 187 -9.54 1.33 -18.65
CA GLN A 187 -9.82 2.76 -18.38
C GLN A 187 -10.24 3.03 -16.94
N ASP A 188 -11.03 2.15 -16.34
CA ASP A 188 -11.65 2.39 -15.02
C ASP A 188 -10.80 1.84 -13.88
N ILE A 189 -9.61 2.42 -13.68
CA ILE A 189 -8.69 2.07 -12.58
C ILE A 189 -8.79 3.16 -11.51
N ASN A 190 -9.00 2.76 -10.24
CA ASN A 190 -9.05 3.68 -9.11
C ASN A 190 -7.70 3.88 -8.46
N LEU A 191 -6.88 2.81 -8.39
CA LEU A 191 -5.53 2.84 -7.83
C LEU A 191 -4.65 1.82 -8.55
N ILE A 192 -3.50 2.29 -9.05
CA ILE A 192 -2.48 1.47 -9.71
C ILE A 192 -1.44 1.04 -8.69
N HIS A 193 -1.01 -0.23 -8.77
CA HIS A 193 0.08 -0.78 -7.98
C HIS A 193 1.18 -1.31 -8.90
N TYR A 194 2.39 -0.76 -8.78
CA TYR A 194 3.56 -1.11 -9.60
C TYR A 194 4.36 -2.26 -8.96
N THR A 195 3.67 -3.34 -8.62
CA THR A 195 4.21 -4.47 -7.84
C THR A 195 5.44 -5.16 -8.43
N ILE A 196 5.72 -4.96 -9.72
CA ILE A 196 6.90 -5.52 -10.40
C ILE A 196 8.10 -4.58 -10.28
N GLY A 197 7.86 -3.28 -10.36
CA GLY A 197 8.83 -2.22 -10.20
C GLY A 197 8.22 -0.87 -10.53
N THR A 198 8.55 0.10 -9.69
CA THR A 198 8.07 1.48 -9.80
C THR A 198 8.73 2.18 -10.99
N PRO A 199 8.04 3.04 -11.74
CA PRO A 199 8.62 3.80 -12.86
C PRO A 199 9.77 4.76 -12.51
N CYS A 200 10.14 4.87 -11.23
CA CYS A 200 11.35 5.57 -10.81
C CYS A 200 12.63 4.80 -11.13
N PHE A 201 12.55 3.50 -11.38
CA PHE A 201 13.67 2.70 -11.82
C PHE A 201 13.75 2.70 -13.35
N GLU A 202 14.96 2.84 -13.90
CA GLU A 202 15.22 2.90 -15.34
C GLU A 202 14.57 1.74 -16.11
N GLU A 203 14.66 0.52 -15.56
CA GLU A 203 14.10 -0.69 -16.14
C GLU A 203 12.57 -0.63 -16.33
N TYR A 204 11.86 0.15 -15.48
CA TYR A 204 10.39 0.25 -15.46
C TYR A 204 9.87 1.62 -15.90
N GLU A 205 10.74 2.53 -16.28
CA GLU A 205 10.40 3.90 -16.66
C GLU A 205 9.28 3.96 -17.72
N ASN A 206 9.29 3.04 -18.68
CA ASN A 206 8.33 2.96 -19.78
C ASN A 206 7.40 1.72 -19.66
N SER A 207 7.22 1.20 -18.46
CA SER A 207 6.30 0.09 -18.19
C SER A 207 4.84 0.50 -18.38
N SER A 208 3.95 -0.50 -18.43
CA SER A 208 2.51 -0.30 -18.50
C SER A 208 2.04 0.66 -17.40
N LEU A 209 1.19 1.63 -17.78
CA LEU A 209 0.62 2.66 -16.89
C LEU A 209 1.65 3.62 -16.26
N SER A 210 2.94 3.59 -16.65
CA SER A 210 3.99 4.47 -16.10
C SER A 210 3.68 5.95 -16.27
N PHE A 211 2.89 6.32 -17.26
CA PHE A 211 2.44 7.71 -17.48
C PHE A 211 1.75 8.30 -16.24
N HIS A 212 0.93 7.53 -15.55
CA HIS A 212 0.21 8.01 -14.37
C HIS A 212 1.17 8.33 -13.21
N TRP A 213 2.19 7.49 -13.03
CA TRP A 213 3.22 7.72 -12.03
C TRP A 213 4.04 8.98 -12.36
N LYS A 214 4.50 9.10 -13.61
CA LYS A 214 5.26 10.26 -14.08
C LYS A 214 4.46 11.57 -13.92
N LYS A 215 3.17 11.54 -14.22
CA LYS A 215 2.28 12.69 -14.05
C LYS A 215 2.20 13.10 -12.57
N SER A 216 1.99 12.15 -11.66
CA SER A 216 1.94 12.42 -10.22
C SER A 216 3.27 12.96 -9.69
N PHE A 217 4.39 12.37 -10.12
CA PHE A 217 5.72 12.85 -9.77
C PHE A 217 5.97 14.28 -10.25
N LEU A 218 5.67 14.58 -11.52
CA LEU A 218 5.90 15.91 -12.09
C LEU A 218 5.00 16.98 -11.47
N SER A 219 3.80 16.64 -11.04
CA SER A 219 2.88 17.60 -10.41
C SER A 219 3.44 18.16 -9.10
N MET A 220 4.25 17.40 -8.35
CA MET A 220 4.94 17.90 -7.16
C MET A 220 5.94 19.02 -7.48
N LEU A 221 6.48 19.04 -8.71
CA LEU A 221 7.50 19.99 -9.14
C LEU A 221 6.91 21.22 -9.84
N ASP A 222 5.61 21.23 -10.12
CA ASP A 222 4.95 22.28 -10.91
C ASP A 222 5.16 23.70 -10.33
N GLY A 223 5.05 23.84 -9.01
CA GLY A 223 5.29 25.12 -8.34
C GLY A 223 6.73 25.59 -8.43
N TYR A 224 7.68 24.65 -8.35
CA TYR A 224 9.10 24.93 -8.48
C TYR A 224 9.46 25.43 -9.89
N PHE A 225 9.03 24.71 -10.92
CA PHE A 225 9.32 25.09 -12.31
C PHE A 225 8.60 26.36 -12.75
N LYS A 226 7.38 26.63 -12.29
CA LYS A 226 6.67 27.88 -12.57
C LYS A 226 7.38 29.08 -11.97
N LYS A 227 7.93 28.96 -10.76
CA LYS A 227 8.67 30.03 -10.10
C LYS A 227 10.01 30.35 -10.80
N ASN A 228 10.69 29.32 -11.30
CA ASN A 228 12.03 29.48 -11.91
C ASN A 228 11.98 29.74 -13.43
N LYS A 229 10.79 29.83 -14.04
CA LYS A 229 10.62 30.29 -15.44
C LYS A 229 10.33 31.78 -15.55
N LEU A 230 10.32 32.53 -14.46
CA LEU A 230 10.03 33.96 -14.40
C LEU A 230 11.29 34.81 -14.24
N ASP A 231 12.47 34.23 -14.36
CA ASP A 231 13.77 34.86 -14.52
C ASP A 231 14.35 34.48 -15.90
#